data_54c0b56861648df42e10847f23bf4029
#
_entry.id   54c0b56861648df42e10847f23bf4029
#
_cell.length_a   1.000
_cell.length_b   1.000
_cell.length_c   1.000
_cell.angle_alpha   90.00
_cell.angle_beta   90.00
_cell.angle_gamma   90.00
#
_symmetry.space_group_name_H-M   'P 1'
#
loop_
_entity.id
_entity.type
_entity.pdbx_description
1 polymer ?
#
loop_
_entity_poly.entity_id
_entity_poly.type
_entity_poly.pdbx_seq_one_letter_code
_entity_poly.pdbx_strand_id
1 'polypeptide(L)'
;LVDTGLISKEAQERVIKAILHSVEVINYDPSKAVCVTTAAMRKASNNNEVLKYLKDKTNIEFKIIDGFEEARLTLLAVQYALKREKIDSKKFILLDIGGGSTEIIVNTNDTYEAHSFDFGIVTMTQKYLKYHDLHNDLDSRKKQIQEFLSSLKIDLNDYSFVSTAGTPTTIAAIKLGQDFFSYDRNIVNGAIVNLEDLEYSLNI
;
A
#
# COMPACT_ATOMS: atom_id res chain seq x y z
N LEU A 1 16.41 -6.09 2.54
CA LEU A 1 16.51 -4.63 2.60
C LEU A 1 16.66 -4.11 4.05
N VAL A 2 15.88 -4.65 4.99
CA VAL A 2 15.90 -4.21 6.39
C VAL A 2 17.29 -4.34 7.02
N ASP A 3 17.96 -5.48 6.82
CA ASP A 3 19.25 -5.76 7.44
C ASP A 3 20.45 -5.15 6.69
N THR A 4 20.36 -5.07 5.37
CA THR A 4 21.51 -4.71 4.53
C THR A 4 21.41 -3.32 3.89
N GLY A 5 20.23 -2.73 3.87
CA GLY A 5 19.96 -1.52 3.10
C GLY A 5 20.02 -1.70 1.57
N LEU A 6 20.14 -2.95 1.09
CA LEU A 6 20.34 -3.28 -0.32
C LEU A 6 19.17 -4.11 -0.87
N ILE A 7 18.81 -3.88 -2.13
CA ILE A 7 17.96 -4.78 -2.89
C ILE A 7 18.84 -5.90 -3.46
N SER A 8 18.59 -7.14 -3.03
CA SER A 8 19.39 -8.29 -3.41
C SER A 8 19.25 -8.62 -4.91
N LYS A 9 20.23 -9.33 -5.45
CA LYS A 9 20.21 -9.75 -6.85
C LYS A 9 19.01 -10.65 -7.16
N GLU A 10 18.66 -11.56 -6.24
CA GLU A 10 17.53 -12.46 -6.37
C GLU A 10 16.20 -11.67 -6.40
N ALA A 11 16.07 -10.58 -5.62
CA ALA A 11 14.91 -9.72 -5.67
C ALA A 11 14.80 -8.98 -7.02
N GLN A 12 15.92 -8.48 -7.54
CA GLN A 12 16.00 -7.84 -8.86
C GLN A 12 15.56 -8.81 -9.97
N GLU A 13 16.06 -10.05 -9.97
CA GLU A 13 15.70 -11.06 -10.96
C GLU A 13 14.21 -11.44 -10.89
N ARG A 14 13.62 -11.56 -9.69
CA ARG A 14 12.18 -11.81 -9.55
C ARG A 14 11.35 -10.67 -10.16
N VAL A 15 11.74 -9.41 -9.93
CA VAL A 15 11.07 -8.24 -10.51
C VAL A 15 11.18 -8.25 -12.03
N ILE A 16 12.36 -8.47 -12.58
CA ILE A 16 12.58 -8.57 -14.03
C ILE A 16 11.69 -9.65 -14.63
N LYS A 17 11.68 -10.85 -14.05
CA LYS A 17 10.85 -11.96 -14.52
C LYS A 17 9.35 -11.61 -14.50
N ALA A 18 8.88 -10.96 -13.45
CA ALA A 18 7.48 -10.53 -13.34
C ALA A 18 7.12 -9.48 -14.41
N ILE A 19 8.01 -8.52 -14.67
CA ILE A 19 7.82 -7.48 -15.68
C ILE A 19 7.75 -8.11 -17.08
N LEU A 20 8.74 -8.95 -17.44
CA LEU A 20 8.78 -9.59 -18.76
C LEU A 20 7.54 -10.47 -18.98
N HIS A 21 7.12 -11.21 -17.95
CA HIS A 21 5.89 -12.00 -18.02
C HIS A 21 4.65 -11.12 -18.20
N SER A 22 4.57 -9.96 -17.51
CA SER A 22 3.45 -9.05 -17.69
C SER A 22 3.38 -8.46 -19.10
N VAL A 23 4.52 -8.14 -19.71
CA VAL A 23 4.61 -7.68 -21.11
C VAL A 23 4.04 -8.74 -22.05
N GLU A 24 4.43 -10.00 -21.84
CA GLU A 24 3.98 -11.12 -22.65
C GLU A 24 2.46 -11.37 -22.52
N VAL A 25 1.95 -11.44 -21.28
CA VAL A 25 0.54 -11.78 -21.00
C VAL A 25 -0.40 -10.66 -21.41
N ILE A 26 -0.05 -9.40 -21.13
CA ILE A 26 -0.91 -8.24 -21.42
C ILE A 26 -0.68 -7.72 -22.84
N ASN A 27 0.44 -8.08 -23.47
CA ASN A 27 0.83 -7.66 -24.82
C ASN A 27 0.81 -6.14 -25.00
N TYR A 28 1.47 -5.40 -24.08
CA TYR A 28 1.61 -3.95 -24.17
C TYR A 28 3.00 -3.54 -24.65
N ASP A 29 3.11 -2.32 -25.19
CA ASP A 29 4.37 -1.71 -25.58
C ASP A 29 5.10 -1.15 -24.33
N PRO A 30 6.22 -1.75 -23.90
CA PRO A 30 6.96 -1.31 -22.71
C PRO A 30 7.41 0.16 -22.79
N SER A 31 7.64 0.68 -23.99
CA SER A 31 8.10 2.07 -24.16
C SER A 31 7.02 3.12 -23.81
N LYS A 32 5.75 2.69 -23.74
CA LYS A 32 4.60 3.52 -23.36
C LYS A 32 4.17 3.32 -21.91
N ALA A 33 4.82 2.41 -21.20
CA ALA A 33 4.51 2.16 -19.80
C ALA A 33 5.00 3.30 -18.91
N VAL A 34 4.14 3.76 -18.00
CA VAL A 34 4.52 4.65 -16.90
C VAL A 34 4.79 3.80 -15.68
N CYS A 35 6.06 3.68 -15.30
CA CYS A 35 6.47 2.81 -14.21
C CYS A 35 7.06 3.62 -13.06
N VAL A 36 6.55 3.38 -11.87
CA VAL A 36 7.02 4.03 -10.64
C VAL A 36 7.49 2.99 -9.64
N THR A 37 8.37 3.41 -8.75
CA THR A 37 8.79 2.66 -7.58
C THR A 37 8.67 3.52 -6.34
N THR A 38 8.50 2.89 -5.18
CA THR A 38 8.12 3.55 -3.94
C THR A 38 9.09 3.24 -2.79
N ALA A 39 8.60 3.01 -1.58
CA ALA A 39 9.37 2.91 -0.34
C ALA A 39 10.61 2.02 -0.41
N ALA A 40 10.53 0.84 -1.02
CA ALA A 40 11.68 -0.08 -1.09
C ALA A 40 12.85 0.54 -1.87
N MET A 41 12.55 1.19 -3.00
CA MET A 41 13.56 1.83 -3.84
C MET A 41 14.06 3.15 -3.23
N ARG A 42 13.18 3.91 -2.53
CA ARG A 42 13.58 5.11 -1.78
C ARG A 42 14.62 4.79 -0.70
N LYS A 43 14.46 3.64 -0.02
CA LYS A 43 15.31 3.22 1.11
C LYS A 43 16.58 2.48 0.68
N ALA A 44 16.62 1.95 -0.52
CA ALA A 44 17.75 1.15 -0.97
C ALA A 44 18.96 2.02 -1.32
N SER A 45 20.12 1.73 -0.72
CA SER A 45 21.38 2.43 -1.01
C SER A 45 21.94 2.09 -2.40
N ASN A 46 21.53 0.98 -3.01
CA ASN A 46 21.90 0.58 -4.37
C ASN A 46 20.81 0.87 -5.42
N ASN A 47 19.87 1.78 -5.13
CA ASN A 47 18.71 2.05 -6.00
C ASN A 47 19.10 2.43 -7.44
N ASN A 48 20.11 3.28 -7.63
CA ASN A 48 20.54 3.70 -8.97
C ASN A 48 21.06 2.53 -9.80
N GLU A 49 21.82 1.61 -9.20
CA GLU A 49 22.33 0.40 -9.87
C GLU A 49 21.19 -0.53 -10.24
N VAL A 50 20.22 -0.70 -9.32
CA VAL A 50 19.02 -1.52 -9.53
C VAL A 50 18.17 -0.95 -10.65
N LEU A 51 17.88 0.36 -10.64
CA LEU A 51 17.10 1.00 -11.71
C LEU A 51 17.76 0.84 -13.08
N LYS A 52 19.08 1.05 -13.15
CA LYS A 52 19.83 0.82 -14.38
C LYS A 52 19.71 -0.62 -14.85
N TYR A 53 19.89 -1.58 -13.93
CA TYR A 53 19.80 -3.00 -14.27
C TYR A 53 18.40 -3.40 -14.74
N LEU A 54 17.34 -2.90 -14.10
CA LEU A 54 15.96 -3.11 -14.53
C LEU A 54 15.75 -2.56 -15.95
N LYS A 55 16.19 -1.32 -16.21
CA LYS A 55 16.10 -0.70 -17.54
C LYS A 55 16.82 -1.50 -18.60
N ASP A 56 18.06 -1.94 -18.34
CA ASP A 56 18.86 -2.71 -19.27
C ASP A 56 18.23 -4.08 -19.63
N LYS A 57 17.47 -4.68 -18.69
CA LYS A 57 16.86 -5.99 -18.87
C LYS A 57 15.42 -5.96 -19.41
N THR A 58 14.69 -4.88 -19.15
CA THR A 58 13.24 -4.81 -19.48
C THR A 58 12.91 -3.73 -20.52
N ASN A 59 13.87 -2.86 -20.84
CA ASN A 59 13.68 -1.66 -21.64
C ASN A 59 12.61 -0.70 -21.05
N ILE A 60 12.34 -0.80 -19.74
CA ILE A 60 11.40 0.05 -19.02
C ILE A 60 12.16 0.98 -18.07
N GLU A 61 11.82 2.27 -18.11
CA GLU A 61 12.36 3.25 -17.21
C GLU A 61 11.44 3.43 -16.00
N PHE A 62 12.03 3.30 -14.79
CA PHE A 62 11.31 3.45 -13.53
C PHE A 62 11.67 4.78 -12.87
N LYS A 63 10.66 5.50 -12.40
CA LYS A 63 10.81 6.70 -11.59
C LYS A 63 10.56 6.37 -10.12
N ILE A 64 11.48 6.77 -9.24
CA ILE A 64 11.22 6.75 -7.79
C ILE A 64 10.32 7.93 -7.47
N ILE A 65 9.15 7.65 -6.87
CA ILE A 65 8.24 8.69 -6.37
C ILE A 65 8.34 8.78 -4.84
N ASP A 66 8.09 9.98 -4.32
CA ASP A 66 8.03 10.19 -2.88
C ASP A 66 6.69 9.72 -2.28
N GLY A 67 6.57 9.76 -0.95
CA GLY A 67 5.35 9.31 -0.27
C GLY A 67 4.12 10.19 -0.56
N PHE A 68 4.34 11.47 -0.86
CA PHE A 68 3.24 12.38 -1.20
C PHE A 68 2.65 12.05 -2.58
N GLU A 69 3.49 11.82 -3.57
CA GLU A 69 3.04 11.40 -4.90
C GLU A 69 2.41 10.00 -4.89
N GLU A 70 2.95 9.08 -4.08
CA GLU A 70 2.36 7.76 -3.84
C GLU A 70 0.94 7.91 -3.27
N ALA A 71 0.77 8.70 -2.20
CA ALA A 71 -0.53 9.00 -1.60
C ALA A 71 -1.50 9.66 -2.59
N ARG A 72 -1.02 10.61 -3.41
CA ARG A 72 -1.85 11.28 -4.44
C ARG A 72 -2.38 10.30 -5.48
N LEU A 73 -1.55 9.38 -5.95
CA LEU A 73 -1.94 8.38 -6.94
C LEU A 73 -2.93 7.37 -6.34
N THR A 74 -2.70 6.92 -5.10
CA THR A 74 -3.62 6.05 -4.38
C THR A 74 -4.97 6.73 -4.17
N LEU A 75 -4.98 8.00 -3.75
CA LEU A 75 -6.21 8.77 -3.59
C LEU A 75 -7.03 8.83 -4.88
N LEU A 76 -6.40 9.15 -6.01
CA LEU A 76 -7.07 9.20 -7.32
C LEU A 76 -7.69 7.85 -7.69
N ALA A 77 -6.97 6.75 -7.48
CA ALA A 77 -7.46 5.41 -7.77
C ALA A 77 -8.67 5.05 -6.90
N VAL A 78 -8.60 5.38 -5.60
CA VAL A 78 -9.71 5.12 -4.65
C VAL A 78 -10.92 6.00 -4.94
N GLN A 79 -10.74 7.29 -5.23
CA GLN A 79 -11.85 8.18 -5.63
C GLN A 79 -12.57 7.65 -6.87
N TYR A 80 -11.82 7.17 -7.86
CA TYR A 80 -12.39 6.55 -9.05
C TYR A 80 -13.18 5.28 -8.71
N ALA A 81 -12.64 4.41 -7.85
CA ALA A 81 -13.29 3.19 -7.42
C ALA A 81 -14.60 3.49 -6.64
N LEU A 82 -14.56 4.39 -5.66
CA LEU A 82 -15.73 4.79 -4.88
C LEU A 82 -16.84 5.37 -5.78
N LYS A 83 -16.47 6.22 -6.74
CA LYS A 83 -17.41 6.77 -7.72
C LYS A 83 -18.07 5.67 -8.56
N ARG A 84 -17.30 4.69 -9.01
CA ARG A 84 -17.80 3.55 -9.79
C ARG A 84 -18.80 2.73 -8.99
N GLU A 85 -18.53 2.49 -7.72
CA GLU A 85 -19.39 1.74 -6.80
C GLU A 85 -20.53 2.61 -6.22
N LYS A 86 -20.64 3.90 -6.62
CA LYS A 86 -21.65 4.87 -6.14
C LYS A 86 -21.59 5.11 -4.64
N ILE A 87 -20.42 4.98 -4.05
CA ILE A 87 -20.15 5.29 -2.64
C ILE A 87 -19.79 6.78 -2.54
N ASP A 88 -20.30 7.47 -1.50
CA ASP A 88 -19.96 8.87 -1.27
C ASP A 88 -18.46 9.03 -1.02
N SER A 89 -17.81 9.83 -1.87
CA SER A 89 -16.37 10.07 -1.85
C SER A 89 -16.01 11.51 -1.48
N LYS A 90 -16.92 12.26 -0.87
CA LYS A 90 -16.66 13.66 -0.53
C LYS A 90 -15.71 13.81 0.65
N LYS A 91 -16.00 13.10 1.75
CA LYS A 91 -15.17 13.12 2.96
C LYS A 91 -14.83 11.70 3.38
N PHE A 92 -13.59 11.33 3.31
CA PHE A 92 -13.12 10.03 3.80
C PHE A 92 -11.68 10.07 4.25
N ILE A 93 -11.34 9.19 5.16
CA ILE A 93 -9.98 8.90 5.58
C ILE A 93 -9.57 7.62 4.90
N LEU A 94 -8.52 7.68 4.10
CA LEU A 94 -7.96 6.54 3.39
C LEU A 94 -6.72 6.03 4.12
N LEU A 95 -6.72 4.73 4.39
CA LEU A 95 -5.57 3.98 4.91
C LEU A 95 -5.04 3.06 3.82
N ASP A 96 -3.79 3.26 3.44
CA ASP A 96 -3.03 2.39 2.54
C ASP A 96 -1.89 1.73 3.30
N ILE A 97 -1.98 0.44 3.58
CA ILE A 97 -0.93 -0.32 4.26
C ILE A 97 -0.11 -1.06 3.22
N GLY A 98 0.99 -0.44 2.80
CA GLY A 98 1.95 -1.02 1.87
C GLY A 98 2.95 -1.97 2.54
N GLY A 99 3.88 -2.48 1.74
CA GLY A 99 4.95 -3.34 2.25
C GLY A 99 6.00 -2.59 3.08
N GLY A 100 6.34 -1.37 2.70
CA GLY A 100 7.44 -0.59 3.29
C GLY A 100 7.03 0.73 3.92
N SER A 101 5.82 1.20 3.67
CA SER A 101 5.23 2.42 4.22
C SER A 101 3.74 2.25 4.45
N THR A 102 3.15 3.17 5.20
CA THR A 102 1.71 3.26 5.44
C THR A 102 1.30 4.71 5.21
N GLU A 103 0.37 4.92 4.30
CA GLU A 103 -0.15 6.25 3.97
C GLU A 103 -1.51 6.45 4.65
N ILE A 104 -1.68 7.62 5.27
CA ILE A 104 -2.99 8.10 5.71
C ILE A 104 -3.29 9.38 4.95
N ILE A 105 -4.45 9.39 4.30
CA ILE A 105 -4.90 10.49 3.46
C ILE A 105 -6.28 10.91 3.95
N VAL A 106 -6.43 12.17 4.33
CA VAL A 106 -7.71 12.76 4.73
C VAL A 106 -8.23 13.59 3.58
N ASN A 107 -9.24 13.08 2.89
CA ASN A 107 -9.88 13.76 1.75
C ASN A 107 -11.06 14.59 2.22
N THR A 108 -11.07 15.87 1.88
CA THR A 108 -12.14 16.84 2.19
C THR A 108 -12.64 17.50 0.92
N ASN A 109 -13.57 16.84 0.21
CA ASN A 109 -14.12 17.37 -1.06
C ASN A 109 -13.01 17.65 -2.09
N ASP A 110 -12.55 18.90 -2.15
CA ASP A 110 -11.63 19.40 -3.17
C ASP A 110 -10.15 19.43 -2.74
N THR A 111 -9.88 19.13 -1.45
CA THR A 111 -8.53 19.15 -0.88
C THR A 111 -8.24 17.87 -0.12
N TYR A 112 -6.96 17.58 0.05
CA TYR A 112 -6.54 16.47 0.89
C TYR A 112 -5.27 16.81 1.66
N GLU A 113 -5.14 16.18 2.82
CA GLU A 113 -3.91 16.13 3.63
C GLU A 113 -3.41 14.69 3.64
N ALA A 114 -2.12 14.49 3.51
CA ALA A 114 -1.53 13.16 3.45
C ALA A 114 -0.26 13.07 4.28
N HIS A 115 -0.05 11.91 4.91
CA HIS A 115 1.19 11.58 5.59
C HIS A 115 1.58 10.15 5.28
N SER A 116 2.86 9.95 4.92
CA SER A 116 3.45 8.62 4.73
C SER A 116 4.30 8.27 5.94
N PHE A 117 3.90 7.23 6.66
CA PHE A 117 4.61 6.68 7.80
C PHE A 117 5.60 5.63 7.34
N ASP A 118 6.80 5.65 7.91
CA ASP A 118 7.94 4.82 7.50
C ASP A 118 7.89 3.39 8.07
N PHE A 119 6.71 2.75 8.02
CA PHE A 119 6.49 1.37 8.38
C PHE A 119 5.40 0.75 7.48
N GLY A 120 5.54 -0.52 7.17
CA GLY A 120 4.58 -1.30 6.39
C GLY A 120 4.68 -2.77 6.78
N ILE A 121 3.77 -3.59 6.25
CA ILE A 121 3.63 -4.98 6.68
C ILE A 121 4.94 -5.78 6.53
N VAL A 122 5.67 -5.61 5.44
CA VAL A 122 6.93 -6.34 5.21
C VAL A 122 8.04 -5.85 6.13
N THR A 123 8.19 -4.53 6.29
CA THR A 123 9.23 -3.98 7.16
C THR A 123 9.01 -4.33 8.62
N MET A 124 7.76 -4.36 9.07
CA MET A 124 7.39 -4.75 10.43
C MET A 124 7.64 -6.25 10.67
N THR A 125 7.18 -7.12 9.77
CA THR A 125 7.37 -8.57 9.92
C THR A 125 8.83 -9.00 9.81
N GLN A 126 9.65 -8.32 9.00
CA GLN A 126 11.09 -8.58 8.93
C GLN A 126 11.85 -8.09 10.16
N LYS A 127 11.39 -7.00 10.79
CA LYS A 127 12.04 -6.43 11.98
C LYS A 127 11.73 -7.22 13.24
N TYR A 128 10.52 -7.76 13.38
CA TYR A 128 10.07 -8.40 14.60
C TYR A 128 9.82 -9.89 14.40
N LEU A 129 10.66 -10.71 15.02
CA LEU A 129 10.52 -12.17 15.05
C LEU A 129 9.53 -12.63 16.12
N LYS A 130 9.21 -11.78 17.11
CA LYS A 130 8.29 -12.07 18.21
C LYS A 130 7.15 -11.07 18.22
N TYR A 131 5.94 -11.58 18.39
CA TYR A 131 4.72 -10.78 18.45
C TYR A 131 4.76 -9.70 19.54
N HIS A 132 5.35 -10.00 20.70
CA HIS A 132 5.45 -9.04 21.81
C HIS A 132 6.25 -7.77 21.45
N ASP A 133 7.36 -7.94 20.74
CA ASP A 133 8.21 -6.83 20.34
C ASP A 133 7.52 -5.99 19.26
N LEU A 134 6.76 -6.64 18.36
CA LEU A 134 5.91 -5.99 17.37
C LEU A 134 4.82 -5.13 18.04
N HIS A 135 4.18 -5.64 19.09
CA HIS A 135 3.10 -4.94 19.78
C HIS A 135 3.57 -3.61 20.39
N ASN A 136 4.73 -3.61 21.04
CA ASN A 136 5.30 -2.39 21.61
C ASN A 136 5.63 -1.30 20.56
N ASP A 137 6.10 -1.71 19.36
CA ASP A 137 6.36 -0.74 18.28
C ASP A 137 5.05 -0.24 17.65
N LEU A 138 4.03 -1.09 17.54
CA LEU A 138 2.71 -0.69 17.04
C LEU A 138 2.07 0.42 17.88
N ASP A 139 2.23 0.41 19.21
CA ASP A 139 1.73 1.50 20.06
C ASP A 139 2.42 2.83 19.75
N SER A 140 3.71 2.82 19.49
CA SER A 140 4.44 4.00 19.04
C SER A 140 3.93 4.51 17.68
N ARG A 141 3.66 3.59 16.73
CA ARG A 141 3.14 3.94 15.40
C ARG A 141 1.71 4.48 15.48
N LYS A 142 0.87 3.85 16.29
CA LYS A 142 -0.47 4.34 16.60
C LYS A 142 -0.45 5.78 17.12
N LYS A 143 0.47 6.10 18.05
CA LYS A 143 0.64 7.45 18.56
C LYS A 143 1.00 8.45 17.45
N GLN A 144 1.92 8.12 16.56
CA GLN A 144 2.28 8.98 15.41
C GLN A 144 1.06 9.26 14.51
N ILE A 145 0.24 8.23 14.24
CA ILE A 145 -1.00 8.39 13.47
C ILE A 145 -1.99 9.30 14.20
N GLN A 146 -2.17 9.10 15.50
CA GLN A 146 -3.06 9.94 16.32
C GLN A 146 -2.59 11.40 16.37
N GLU A 147 -1.30 11.65 16.47
CA GLU A 147 -0.72 13.00 16.45
C GLU A 147 -0.99 13.68 15.09
N PHE A 148 -0.80 12.97 13.98
CA PHE A 148 -1.12 13.48 12.65
C PHE A 148 -2.61 13.83 12.53
N LEU A 149 -3.52 12.92 12.82
CA LEU A 149 -4.97 13.15 12.72
C LEU A 149 -5.43 14.30 13.63
N SER A 150 -4.90 14.38 14.86
CA SER A 150 -5.20 15.45 15.81
C SER A 150 -4.74 16.82 15.34
N SER A 151 -3.63 16.88 14.59
CA SER A 151 -3.09 18.13 14.04
C SER A 151 -4.02 18.77 13.01
N LEU A 152 -4.86 17.97 12.36
CA LEU A 152 -5.79 18.43 11.32
C LEU A 152 -7.03 19.11 11.89
N LYS A 153 -7.31 18.96 13.19
CA LYS A 153 -8.46 19.58 13.89
C LYS A 153 -9.82 19.30 13.23
N ILE A 154 -10.00 18.08 12.75
CA ILE A 154 -11.24 17.59 12.11
C ILE A 154 -12.05 16.75 13.09
N ASP A 155 -13.37 16.69 12.90
CA ASP A 155 -14.22 15.70 13.57
C ASP A 155 -14.21 14.41 12.72
N LEU A 156 -13.62 13.34 13.26
CA LEU A 156 -13.50 12.05 12.57
C LEU A 156 -14.87 11.42 12.27
N ASN A 157 -15.92 11.78 13.01
CA ASN A 157 -17.27 11.27 12.77
C ASN A 157 -17.90 11.80 11.47
N ASP A 158 -17.35 12.88 10.90
CA ASP A 158 -17.79 13.43 9.62
C ASP A 158 -17.24 12.65 8.42
N TYR A 159 -16.36 11.68 8.63
CA TYR A 159 -15.61 10.99 7.59
C TYR A 159 -15.95 9.51 7.51
N SER A 160 -16.10 9.01 6.29
CA SER A 160 -16.08 7.56 6.05
C SER A 160 -14.63 7.04 6.14
N PHE A 161 -14.46 5.83 6.63
CA PHE A 161 -13.15 5.19 6.64
C PHE A 161 -13.03 4.22 5.45
N VAL A 162 -11.98 4.38 4.67
CA VAL A 162 -11.69 3.55 3.49
C VAL A 162 -10.30 2.97 3.64
N SER A 163 -10.11 1.73 3.27
CA SER A 163 -8.79 1.11 3.29
C SER A 163 -8.49 0.36 1.99
N THR A 164 -7.21 0.29 1.64
CA THR A 164 -6.73 -0.36 0.42
C THR A 164 -5.45 -1.16 0.67
N ALA A 165 -4.94 -1.81 -0.35
CA ALA A 165 -3.80 -2.72 -0.34
C ALA A 165 -4.09 -4.10 0.29
N GLY A 166 -3.03 -4.88 0.51
CA GLY A 166 -3.14 -6.31 0.82
C GLY A 166 -3.83 -6.63 2.14
N THR A 167 -3.52 -5.91 3.21
CA THR A 167 -4.04 -6.21 4.55
C THR A 167 -5.56 -6.08 4.63
N PRO A 168 -6.19 -4.94 4.29
CA PRO A 168 -7.64 -4.80 4.37
C PRO A 168 -8.38 -5.71 3.38
N THR A 169 -7.83 -5.95 2.19
CA THR A 169 -8.46 -6.87 1.23
C THR A 169 -8.40 -8.32 1.70
N THR A 170 -7.34 -8.72 2.42
CA THR A 170 -7.27 -10.05 3.06
C THR A 170 -8.34 -10.19 4.14
N ILE A 171 -8.51 -9.19 4.99
CA ILE A 171 -9.56 -9.19 6.03
C ILE A 171 -10.95 -9.30 5.39
N ALA A 172 -11.21 -8.53 4.34
CA ALA A 172 -12.46 -8.59 3.60
C ALA A 172 -12.68 -9.97 2.96
N ALA A 173 -11.65 -10.59 2.40
CA ALA A 173 -11.73 -11.94 1.83
C ALA A 173 -12.06 -12.98 2.91
N ILE A 174 -11.42 -12.90 4.09
CA ILE A 174 -11.71 -13.77 5.24
C ILE A 174 -13.18 -13.63 5.65
N LYS A 175 -13.68 -12.39 5.82
CA LYS A 175 -15.09 -12.12 6.11
C LYS A 175 -16.03 -12.78 5.11
N LEU A 176 -15.67 -12.75 3.84
CA LEU A 176 -16.48 -13.28 2.73
C LEU A 176 -16.28 -14.79 2.53
N GLY A 177 -15.52 -15.47 3.40
CA GLY A 177 -15.25 -16.91 3.31
C GLY A 177 -14.40 -17.29 2.10
N GLN A 178 -13.62 -16.35 1.57
CA GLN A 178 -12.71 -16.59 0.46
C GLN A 178 -11.32 -16.99 0.96
N ASP A 179 -10.69 -17.90 0.25
CA ASP A 179 -9.30 -18.29 0.41
C ASP A 179 -8.45 -17.85 -0.81
N PHE A 180 -7.18 -18.24 -0.83
CA PHE A 180 -6.28 -17.90 -1.93
C PHE A 180 -6.77 -18.38 -3.30
N PHE A 181 -7.46 -19.52 -3.37
CA PHE A 181 -7.91 -20.12 -4.62
C PHE A 181 -9.27 -19.59 -5.09
N SER A 182 -10.10 -19.14 -4.15
CA SER A 182 -11.44 -18.60 -4.39
C SER A 182 -11.50 -17.07 -4.41
N TYR A 183 -10.34 -16.39 -4.25
CA TYR A 183 -10.28 -14.93 -4.19
C TYR A 183 -10.84 -14.28 -5.46
N ASP A 184 -11.90 -13.50 -5.29
CA ASP A 184 -12.48 -12.67 -6.34
C ASP A 184 -12.46 -11.20 -5.95
N ARG A 185 -11.58 -10.45 -6.60
CA ARG A 185 -11.43 -9.01 -6.39
C ARG A 185 -12.73 -8.22 -6.61
N ASN A 186 -13.63 -8.70 -7.47
CA ASN A 186 -14.87 -7.96 -7.75
C ASN A 186 -15.86 -8.06 -6.59
N ILE A 187 -15.75 -9.09 -5.76
CA ILE A 187 -16.57 -9.30 -4.57
C ILE A 187 -15.92 -8.59 -3.37
N VAL A 188 -14.58 -8.61 -3.29
CA VAL A 188 -13.83 -7.99 -2.19
C VAL A 188 -13.84 -6.47 -2.30
N ASN A 189 -13.77 -5.91 -3.51
CA ASN A 189 -13.82 -4.46 -3.70
C ASN A 189 -15.18 -3.89 -3.25
N GLY A 190 -15.12 -2.88 -2.37
CA GLY A 190 -16.30 -2.24 -1.81
C GLY A 190 -16.94 -3.03 -0.65
N ALA A 191 -16.36 -4.13 -0.21
CA ALA A 191 -16.82 -4.85 0.96
C ALA A 191 -16.71 -3.99 2.22
N ILE A 192 -17.76 -4.00 3.04
CA ILE A 192 -17.79 -3.30 4.32
C ILE A 192 -17.22 -4.25 5.39
N VAL A 193 -16.17 -3.79 6.07
CA VAL A 193 -15.54 -4.50 7.20
C VAL A 193 -15.85 -3.72 8.48
N ASN A 194 -16.36 -4.40 9.49
CA ASN A 194 -16.64 -3.81 10.81
C ASN A 194 -15.60 -4.27 11.86
N LEU A 195 -15.72 -3.79 13.08
CA LEU A 195 -14.79 -4.12 14.16
C LEU A 195 -14.78 -5.62 14.49
N GLU A 196 -15.93 -6.28 14.46
CA GLU A 196 -16.04 -7.71 14.74
C GLU A 196 -15.30 -8.55 13.69
N ASP A 197 -15.34 -8.12 12.42
CA ASP A 197 -14.59 -8.77 11.34
C ASP A 197 -13.06 -8.65 11.54
N LEU A 198 -12.61 -7.48 12.05
CA LEU A 198 -11.20 -7.27 12.40
C LEU A 198 -10.79 -8.18 13.57
N GLU A 199 -11.59 -8.22 14.63
CA GLU A 199 -11.33 -9.07 15.80
C GLU A 199 -11.33 -10.56 15.41
N TYR A 200 -12.27 -10.99 14.59
CA TYR A 200 -12.31 -12.35 14.06
C TYR A 200 -11.02 -12.69 13.30
N SER A 201 -10.57 -11.78 12.41
CA SER A 201 -9.36 -11.98 11.60
C SER A 201 -8.07 -12.05 12.42
N LEU A 202 -8.05 -11.49 13.64
CA LEU A 202 -6.91 -11.59 14.56
C LEU A 202 -6.84 -12.92 15.31
N ASN A 203 -7.93 -13.70 15.31
CA ASN A 203 -8.05 -14.96 16.08
C ASN A 203 -7.95 -16.22 15.19
N ILE A 204 -7.72 -16.05 13.90
CA ILE A 204 -7.44 -17.13 12.94
C ILE A 204 -5.93 -17.31 12.82
#